data_594b4be6979d7e7a7f4234bd067a0aa5
#
_entry.id   594b4be6979d7e7a7f4234bd067a0aa5
#
_cell.length_a   1.000
_cell.length_b   1.000
_cell.length_c   1.000
_cell.angle_alpha   90.00
_cell.angle_beta   90.00
_cell.angle_gamma   90.00
#
_symmetry.space_group_name_H-M   'P 1'
#
loop_
_entity.id
_entity.type
_entity.pdbx_description
1 polymer ?
#
loop_
_entity_poly.entity_id
_entity_poly.type
_entity_poly.pdbx_seq_one_letter_code
_entity_poly.pdbx_strand_id
1 'polypeptide(L)'
;CIVHFAIALVGILAFRFVFRRTFLDLTEAGRAEGGERTLIVGAGNAGRMIVREIHNAKEQGDVNNPSKSIIPVCFVDDDLKKLNQKIEGIPIVGTCPEIVKICDEYRIDNIIVAVPSCEEDEKRKILDYCSATECKIKIIPYLGELLFDDGHTQLISQAKEIKIEDLLGRKPIEFDRKEIHDLILSLIHI
;
A
#
# COMPACT_ATOMS: atom_id res chain seq x y z
N CYS A 1 44.13 -7.55 11.53
CA CYS A 1 43.02 -6.53 11.42
C CYS A 1 42.16 -6.77 10.17
N ILE A 2 42.71 -6.87 8.96
CA ILE A 2 41.94 -6.99 7.70
C ILE A 2 41.10 -8.28 7.64
N VAL A 3 41.69 -9.41 8.10
CA VAL A 3 40.98 -10.71 8.13
C VAL A 3 39.76 -10.70 9.07
N HIS A 4 39.89 -10.08 10.24
CA HIS A 4 38.77 -9.97 11.19
C HIS A 4 37.64 -9.08 10.63
N PHE A 5 38.00 -8.01 9.94
CA PHE A 5 37.03 -7.13 9.28
C PHE A 5 36.28 -7.87 8.15
N ALA A 6 37.00 -8.65 7.35
CA ALA A 6 36.42 -9.45 6.29
C ALA A 6 35.44 -10.52 6.85
N ILE A 7 35.81 -11.20 7.92
CA ILE A 7 34.97 -12.21 8.59
C ILE A 7 33.69 -11.53 9.15
N ALA A 8 33.83 -10.37 9.79
CA ALA A 8 32.71 -9.62 10.34
C ALA A 8 31.75 -9.17 9.22
N LEU A 9 32.26 -8.68 8.09
CA LEU A 9 31.48 -8.26 6.94
C LEU A 9 30.69 -9.44 6.32
N VAL A 10 31.35 -10.57 6.13
CA VAL A 10 30.71 -11.81 5.64
C VAL A 10 29.64 -12.29 6.63
N GLY A 11 29.90 -12.24 7.94
CA GLY A 11 28.94 -12.59 8.97
C GLY A 11 27.69 -11.70 8.95
N ILE A 12 27.86 -10.39 8.80
CA ILE A 12 26.74 -9.44 8.70
C ILE A 12 25.93 -9.68 7.42
N LEU A 13 26.59 -9.91 6.29
CA LEU A 13 25.91 -10.20 5.02
C LEU A 13 25.16 -11.54 5.08
N ALA A 14 25.78 -12.57 5.63
CA ALA A 14 25.16 -13.87 5.82
C ALA A 14 23.97 -13.80 6.79
N PHE A 15 24.11 -13.09 7.91
CA PHE A 15 23.01 -12.86 8.85
C PHE A 15 21.85 -12.12 8.19
N ARG A 16 22.13 -11.06 7.42
CA ARG A 16 21.12 -10.29 6.71
C ARG A 16 20.42 -11.15 5.64
N PHE A 17 21.16 -12.00 4.93
CA PHE A 17 20.61 -12.92 3.94
C PHE A 17 19.74 -14.00 4.59
N VAL A 18 20.19 -14.62 5.67
CA VAL A 18 19.43 -15.64 6.41
C VAL A 18 18.17 -15.04 7.02
N PHE A 19 18.29 -13.88 7.67
CA PHE A 19 17.14 -13.19 8.28
C PHE A 19 16.08 -12.84 7.23
N ARG A 20 16.52 -12.34 6.08
CA ARG A 20 15.63 -12.05 4.95
C ARG A 20 14.93 -13.32 4.44
N ARG A 21 15.70 -14.41 4.27
CA ARG A 21 15.14 -15.68 3.78
C ARG A 21 14.13 -16.26 4.77
N THR A 22 14.45 -16.28 6.06
CA THR A 22 13.54 -16.75 7.10
C THR A 22 12.25 -15.93 7.17
N PHE A 23 12.35 -14.61 6.97
CA PHE A 23 11.17 -13.73 6.92
C PHE A 23 10.28 -14.04 5.71
N LEU A 24 10.88 -14.30 4.54
CA LEU A 24 10.14 -14.73 3.34
C LEU A 24 9.47 -16.10 3.54
N ASP A 25 10.18 -17.07 4.14
CA ASP A 25 9.65 -18.40 4.40
C ASP A 25 8.46 -18.38 5.39
N LEU A 26 8.51 -17.53 6.44
CA LEU A 26 7.39 -17.34 7.37
C LEU A 26 6.14 -16.75 6.69
N THR A 27 6.33 -15.91 5.67
CA THR A 27 5.22 -15.36 4.89
C THR A 27 4.74 -16.31 3.79
N GLU A 28 5.57 -17.27 3.35
CA GLU A 28 5.14 -18.33 2.41
C GLU A 28 4.18 -19.33 3.07
N ALA A 29 4.28 -19.57 4.37
CA ALA A 29 3.33 -20.43 5.09
C ALA A 29 1.88 -19.91 4.98
N GLY A 30 1.68 -18.57 4.98
CA GLY A 30 0.37 -17.97 4.77
C GLY A 30 -0.16 -18.12 3.33
N ARG A 31 0.71 -18.28 2.33
CA ARG A 31 0.32 -18.51 0.93
C ARG A 31 -0.27 -19.91 0.73
N ALA A 32 0.17 -20.89 1.51
CA ALA A 32 -0.40 -22.25 1.52
C ALA A 32 -1.89 -22.26 1.97
N GLU A 33 -2.32 -21.22 2.68
CA GLU A 33 -3.71 -21.01 3.11
C GLU A 33 -4.52 -20.13 2.11
N GLY A 34 -3.97 -19.82 0.92
CA GLY A 34 -4.65 -19.02 -0.11
C GLY A 34 -4.61 -17.51 0.12
N GLY A 35 -3.71 -17.01 0.99
CA GLY A 35 -3.58 -15.59 1.28
C GLY A 35 -2.78 -14.81 0.22
N GLU A 36 -3.20 -13.57 -0.05
CA GLU A 36 -2.56 -12.64 -1.00
C GLU A 36 -1.51 -11.77 -0.29
N ARG A 37 -0.26 -11.83 -0.75
CA ARG A 37 0.87 -11.05 -0.19
C ARG A 37 0.70 -9.58 -0.55
N THR A 38 0.65 -8.74 0.46
CA THR A 38 0.25 -7.34 0.28
C THR A 38 1.33 -6.37 0.76
N LEU A 39 1.69 -5.45 -0.13
CA LEU A 39 2.46 -4.24 0.17
C LEU A 39 1.50 -3.13 0.57
N ILE A 40 1.82 -2.39 1.63
CA ILE A 40 1.04 -1.22 2.05
C ILE A 40 1.88 0.04 1.79
N VAL A 41 1.35 0.94 0.96
CA VAL A 41 1.96 2.24 0.67
C VAL A 41 1.40 3.28 1.63
N GLY A 42 2.29 3.87 2.44
CA GLY A 42 1.94 4.81 3.49
C GLY A 42 1.95 4.17 4.89
N ALA A 43 3.00 4.46 5.65
CA ALA A 43 3.23 4.02 7.02
C ALA A 43 2.68 5.04 8.05
N GLY A 44 1.52 5.62 7.75
CA GLY A 44 0.79 6.56 8.60
C GLY A 44 -0.33 5.88 9.40
N ASN A 45 -1.28 6.69 9.88
CA ASN A 45 -2.42 6.19 10.64
C ASN A 45 -3.30 5.25 9.81
N ALA A 46 -3.57 5.56 8.54
CA ALA A 46 -4.38 4.71 7.67
C ALA A 46 -3.74 3.33 7.48
N GLY A 47 -2.43 3.27 7.16
CA GLY A 47 -1.73 2.01 7.02
C GLY A 47 -1.72 1.18 8.31
N ARG A 48 -1.56 1.82 9.48
CA ARG A 48 -1.65 1.16 10.78
C ARG A 48 -3.04 0.57 11.03
N MET A 49 -4.10 1.32 10.73
CA MET A 49 -5.48 0.86 10.88
C MET A 49 -5.77 -0.37 10.02
N ILE A 50 -5.28 -0.39 8.78
CA ILE A 50 -5.41 -1.55 7.87
C ILE A 50 -4.77 -2.80 8.48
N VAL A 51 -3.54 -2.71 9.01
CA VAL A 51 -2.88 -3.86 9.62
C VAL A 51 -3.63 -4.36 10.84
N ARG A 52 -4.15 -3.46 11.67
CA ARG A 52 -5.00 -3.84 12.82
C ARG A 52 -6.29 -4.52 12.37
N GLU A 53 -6.94 -4.01 11.33
CA GLU A 53 -8.14 -4.65 10.77
C GLU A 53 -7.83 -6.07 10.28
N ILE A 54 -6.70 -6.29 9.58
CA ILE A 54 -6.26 -7.61 9.14
C ILE A 54 -6.01 -8.54 10.33
N HIS A 55 -5.35 -8.07 11.39
CA HIS A 55 -5.09 -8.86 12.58
C HIS A 55 -6.40 -9.25 13.28
N ASN A 56 -7.30 -8.30 13.47
CA ASN A 56 -8.61 -8.54 14.10
C ASN A 56 -9.46 -9.53 13.29
N ALA A 57 -9.46 -9.42 11.96
CA ALA A 57 -10.20 -10.33 11.08
C ALA A 57 -9.69 -11.77 11.18
N LYS A 58 -8.37 -11.96 11.35
CA LYS A 58 -7.76 -13.27 11.56
C LYS A 58 -8.13 -13.87 12.91
N GLU A 59 -8.16 -13.06 13.97
CA GLU A 59 -8.51 -13.51 15.32
C GLU A 59 -10.00 -13.85 15.45
N GLN A 60 -10.88 -13.09 14.82
CA GLN A 60 -12.34 -13.30 14.88
C GLN A 60 -12.83 -14.51 14.07
N GLY A 61 -12.00 -15.08 13.20
CA GLY A 61 -12.32 -16.30 12.45
C GLY A 61 -13.45 -16.17 11.42
N ASP A 62 -13.93 -14.94 11.14
CA ASP A 62 -14.98 -14.71 10.15
C ASP A 62 -14.50 -15.09 8.73
N VAL A 63 -15.09 -16.15 8.19
CA VAL A 63 -14.68 -16.73 6.89
C VAL A 63 -15.01 -15.78 5.72
N ASN A 64 -15.99 -14.92 5.87
CA ASN A 64 -16.46 -14.03 4.81
C ASN A 64 -15.76 -12.67 4.80
N ASN A 65 -14.87 -12.39 5.76
CA ASN A 65 -14.17 -11.12 5.82
C ASN A 65 -13.02 -11.07 4.77
N PRO A 66 -13.05 -10.16 3.79
CA PRO A 66 -12.03 -10.04 2.75
C PRO A 66 -10.62 -9.74 3.31
N SER A 67 -10.54 -9.16 4.51
CA SER A 67 -9.29 -8.86 5.19
C SER A 67 -8.51 -10.12 5.60
N LYS A 68 -9.19 -11.27 5.74
CA LYS A 68 -8.59 -12.53 6.16
C LYS A 68 -7.61 -13.09 5.12
N SER A 69 -7.91 -12.93 3.84
CA SER A 69 -7.04 -13.39 2.75
C SER A 69 -5.79 -12.52 2.57
N ILE A 70 -5.70 -11.37 3.26
CA ILE A 70 -4.59 -10.44 3.12
C ILE A 70 -3.44 -10.82 4.07
N ILE A 71 -2.23 -10.92 3.49
CA ILE A 71 -1.00 -11.12 4.26
C ILE A 71 -0.14 -9.84 4.13
N PRO A 72 -0.16 -8.95 5.12
CA PRO A 72 0.68 -7.76 5.08
C PRO A 72 2.15 -8.15 5.21
N VAL A 73 2.96 -7.86 4.19
CA VAL A 73 4.37 -8.27 4.11
C VAL A 73 5.28 -7.12 4.53
N CYS A 74 5.07 -5.95 3.99
CA CYS A 74 5.91 -4.78 4.23
C CYS A 74 5.16 -3.48 3.94
N PHE A 75 5.74 -2.39 4.45
CA PHE A 75 5.36 -1.02 4.13
C PHE A 75 6.40 -0.35 3.24
N VAL A 76 5.97 0.65 2.46
CA VAL A 76 6.81 1.70 1.89
C VAL A 76 6.29 3.07 2.33
N ASP A 77 7.21 4.00 2.60
CA ASP A 77 6.87 5.38 3.00
C ASP A 77 8.03 6.30 2.60
N ASP A 78 7.72 7.46 2.05
CA ASP A 78 8.74 8.42 1.59
C ASP A 78 9.40 9.21 2.75
N ASP A 79 8.88 9.09 3.97
CA ASP A 79 9.54 9.61 5.17
C ASP A 79 10.70 8.71 5.59
N LEU A 80 11.92 9.12 5.22
CA LEU A 80 13.16 8.40 5.52
C LEU A 80 13.38 8.13 7.02
N LYS A 81 12.74 8.91 7.91
CA LYS A 81 12.83 8.68 9.36
C LYS A 81 12.14 7.41 9.81
N LYS A 82 11.17 6.94 9.04
CA LYS A 82 10.44 5.70 9.31
C LYS A 82 11.14 4.46 8.74
N LEU A 83 12.09 4.63 7.84
CA LEU A 83 12.77 3.53 7.18
C LEU A 83 13.41 2.58 8.22
N ASN A 84 13.31 1.27 7.98
CA ASN A 84 13.75 0.20 8.88
C ASN A 84 13.00 0.12 10.23
N GLN A 85 11.96 0.92 10.44
CA GLN A 85 11.05 0.76 11.59
C GLN A 85 9.99 -0.33 11.28
N LYS A 86 9.24 -0.70 12.31
CA LYS A 86 8.12 -1.65 12.20
C LYS A 86 6.84 -0.99 12.70
N ILE A 87 5.74 -1.24 12.00
CA ILE A 87 4.39 -0.86 12.40
C ILE A 87 3.59 -2.13 12.58
N GLU A 88 3.04 -2.35 13.77
CA GLU A 88 2.29 -3.58 14.12
C GLU A 88 3.05 -4.87 13.72
N GLY A 89 4.38 -4.86 13.89
CA GLY A 89 5.26 -5.98 13.54
C GLY A 89 5.71 -6.02 12.07
N ILE A 90 5.12 -5.25 11.18
CA ILE A 90 5.41 -5.22 9.74
C ILE A 90 6.51 -4.19 9.45
N PRO A 91 7.60 -4.54 8.75
CA PRO A 91 8.71 -3.65 8.47
C PRO A 91 8.40 -2.62 7.39
N ILE A 92 9.02 -1.43 7.50
CA ILE A 92 9.10 -0.43 6.44
C ILE A 92 10.41 -0.65 5.69
N VAL A 93 10.34 -1.08 4.44
CA VAL A 93 11.50 -1.63 3.71
C VAL A 93 12.08 -0.67 2.66
N GLY A 94 11.36 0.38 2.28
CA GLY A 94 11.82 1.31 1.26
C GLY A 94 10.86 2.48 1.04
N THR A 95 11.12 3.20 -0.05
CA THR A 95 10.37 4.38 -0.50
C THR A 95 9.53 4.09 -1.76
N CYS A 96 8.62 4.99 -2.12
CA CYS A 96 7.72 4.78 -3.26
C CYS A 96 8.44 4.53 -4.60
N PRO A 97 9.56 5.19 -4.95
CA PRO A 97 10.32 4.86 -6.16
C PRO A 97 10.86 3.43 -6.22
N GLU A 98 10.97 2.74 -5.09
CA GLU A 98 11.49 1.37 -5.01
C GLU A 98 10.39 0.29 -5.10
N ILE A 99 9.11 0.69 -5.27
CA ILE A 99 7.94 -0.21 -5.24
C ILE A 99 8.12 -1.40 -6.19
N VAL A 100 8.52 -1.16 -7.45
CA VAL A 100 8.69 -2.23 -8.45
C VAL A 100 9.67 -3.29 -7.95
N LYS A 101 10.86 -2.86 -7.51
CA LYS A 101 11.90 -3.74 -6.98
C LYS A 101 11.43 -4.50 -5.73
N ILE A 102 10.70 -3.82 -4.85
CA ILE A 102 10.16 -4.41 -3.61
C ILE A 102 9.10 -5.47 -3.95
N CYS A 103 8.21 -5.20 -4.91
CA CYS A 103 7.20 -6.15 -5.34
C CYS A 103 7.83 -7.45 -5.86
N ASP A 104 8.86 -7.36 -6.69
CA ASP A 104 9.59 -8.51 -7.21
C ASP A 104 10.32 -9.27 -6.10
N GLU A 105 11.04 -8.52 -5.25
CA GLU A 105 11.87 -9.06 -4.18
C GLU A 105 11.04 -9.80 -3.13
N TYR A 106 9.88 -9.24 -2.75
CA TYR A 106 8.99 -9.78 -1.73
C TYR A 106 7.83 -10.59 -2.32
N ARG A 107 7.77 -10.80 -3.65
CA ARG A 107 6.71 -11.53 -4.36
C ARG A 107 5.32 -11.04 -3.93
N ILE A 108 5.06 -9.76 -4.14
CA ILE A 108 3.81 -9.10 -3.77
C ILE A 108 2.73 -9.42 -4.81
N ASP A 109 1.53 -9.77 -4.35
CA ASP A 109 0.35 -10.01 -5.19
C ASP A 109 -0.54 -8.76 -5.25
N ASN A 110 -0.62 -8.00 -4.14
CA ASN A 110 -1.46 -6.81 -4.01
C ASN A 110 -0.71 -5.60 -3.46
N ILE A 111 -1.13 -4.42 -3.86
CA ILE A 111 -0.70 -3.15 -3.29
C ILE A 111 -1.92 -2.43 -2.71
N ILE A 112 -1.86 -2.02 -1.45
CA ILE A 112 -2.87 -1.16 -0.83
C ILE A 112 -2.27 0.23 -0.63
N VAL A 113 -2.84 1.23 -1.31
CA VAL A 113 -2.43 2.63 -1.21
C VAL A 113 -3.21 3.30 -0.08
N ALA A 114 -2.52 3.53 1.06
CA ALA A 114 -3.07 4.04 2.32
C ALA A 114 -2.56 5.45 2.64
N VAL A 115 -2.70 6.38 1.68
CA VAL A 115 -2.27 7.79 1.79
C VAL A 115 -3.44 8.76 1.56
N PRO A 116 -4.51 8.69 2.37
CA PRO A 116 -5.73 9.46 2.15
C PRO A 116 -5.53 10.98 2.23
N SER A 117 -4.52 11.45 2.97
CA SER A 117 -4.23 12.87 3.16
C SER A 117 -3.15 13.40 2.21
N CYS A 118 -2.71 12.60 1.25
CA CYS A 118 -1.70 12.97 0.26
C CYS A 118 -2.29 13.91 -0.78
N GLU A 119 -1.49 14.86 -1.25
CA GLU A 119 -1.87 15.73 -2.36
C GLU A 119 -2.09 14.92 -3.65
N GLU A 120 -3.00 15.36 -4.52
CA GLU A 120 -3.35 14.63 -5.75
C GLU A 120 -2.15 14.37 -6.68
N ASP A 121 -1.20 15.30 -6.75
CA ASP A 121 0.00 15.14 -7.58
C ASP A 121 0.96 14.08 -7.01
N GLU A 122 1.10 14.00 -5.68
CA GLU A 122 1.88 12.95 -5.02
C GLU A 122 1.20 11.60 -5.15
N LYS A 123 -0.11 11.56 -4.96
CA LYS A 123 -0.92 10.36 -5.14
C LYS A 123 -0.80 9.80 -6.56
N ARG A 124 -0.83 10.68 -7.57
CA ARG A 124 -0.62 10.29 -8.96
C ARG A 124 0.74 9.65 -9.18
N LYS A 125 1.83 10.25 -8.65
CA LYS A 125 3.17 9.67 -8.73
C LYS A 125 3.26 8.29 -8.08
N ILE A 126 2.64 8.12 -6.90
CA ILE A 126 2.57 6.83 -6.21
C ILE A 126 1.86 5.79 -7.09
N LEU A 127 0.72 6.18 -7.70
CA LEU A 127 -0.03 5.30 -8.59
C LEU A 127 0.75 4.95 -9.86
N ASP A 128 1.54 5.88 -10.40
CA ASP A 128 2.42 5.62 -11.55
C ASP A 128 3.47 4.55 -11.19
N TYR A 129 4.10 4.63 -9.99
CA TYR A 129 5.00 3.56 -9.54
C TYR A 129 4.29 2.23 -9.32
N CYS A 130 3.09 2.23 -8.77
CA CYS A 130 2.29 1.02 -8.59
C CYS A 130 1.88 0.40 -9.93
N SER A 131 1.50 1.23 -10.92
CA SER A 131 1.07 0.77 -12.25
C SER A 131 2.19 0.10 -13.06
N ALA A 132 3.45 0.37 -12.73
CA ALA A 132 4.61 -0.30 -13.33
C ALA A 132 4.80 -1.74 -12.80
N THR A 133 3.99 -2.19 -11.85
CA THR A 133 3.98 -3.57 -11.32
C THR A 133 2.82 -4.37 -11.92
N GLU A 134 2.90 -5.70 -11.84
CA GLU A 134 1.78 -6.59 -12.22
C GLU A 134 0.81 -6.86 -11.06
N CYS A 135 0.94 -6.14 -9.95
CA CYS A 135 0.13 -6.33 -8.74
C CYS A 135 -1.26 -5.71 -8.88
N LYS A 136 -2.23 -6.29 -8.18
CA LYS A 136 -3.56 -5.67 -8.02
C LYS A 136 -3.43 -4.43 -7.14
N ILE A 137 -4.03 -3.30 -7.52
CA ILE A 137 -3.94 -2.04 -6.79
C ILE A 137 -5.29 -1.73 -6.16
N LYS A 138 -5.29 -1.49 -4.85
CA LYS A 138 -6.45 -1.04 -4.07
C LYS A 138 -6.12 0.31 -3.43
N ILE A 139 -7.03 1.27 -3.51
CA ILE A 139 -6.88 2.59 -2.88
C ILE A 139 -7.90 2.73 -1.76
N ILE A 140 -7.42 3.19 -0.61
CA ILE A 140 -8.28 3.57 0.50
C ILE A 140 -8.83 4.98 0.23
N PRO A 141 -10.16 5.18 0.22
CA PRO A 141 -10.75 6.50 0.06
C PRO A 141 -10.39 7.45 1.21
N TYR A 142 -10.66 8.73 1.02
CA TYR A 142 -10.38 9.76 2.03
C TYR A 142 -11.08 9.45 3.37
N LEU A 143 -10.31 9.44 4.46
CA LEU A 143 -10.81 9.09 5.80
C LEU A 143 -11.92 10.03 6.33
N GLY A 144 -12.05 11.23 5.76
CA GLY A 144 -13.07 12.20 6.16
C GLY A 144 -14.50 11.71 5.95
N GLU A 145 -14.72 10.83 4.96
CA GLU A 145 -16.02 10.19 4.71
C GLU A 145 -16.28 9.01 5.68
N LEU A 146 -15.22 8.47 6.29
CA LEU A 146 -15.24 7.29 7.14
C LEU A 146 -15.48 7.60 8.63
N LEU A 147 -15.26 8.86 9.06
CA LEU A 147 -15.40 9.26 10.45
C LEU A 147 -16.86 9.41 10.93
N PHE A 148 -17.83 9.29 10.03
CA PHE A 148 -19.25 9.40 10.33
C PHE A 148 -19.96 8.06 10.50
N ASP A 149 -19.26 6.93 10.34
CA ASP A 149 -19.82 5.61 10.54
C ASP A 149 -19.35 5.01 11.88
N ASP A 150 -20.32 4.49 12.64
CA ASP A 150 -20.22 4.12 14.07
C ASP A 150 -19.11 3.09 14.39
N GLY A 151 -17.86 3.50 14.48
CA GLY A 151 -16.77 2.78 15.19
C GLY A 151 -16.34 1.40 14.69
N HIS A 152 -16.96 0.84 13.64
CA HIS A 152 -16.67 -0.45 13.04
C HIS A 152 -16.29 -0.37 11.55
N THR A 153 -15.66 0.72 11.14
CA THR A 153 -15.34 0.96 9.74
C THR A 153 -14.29 -0.04 9.23
N GLN A 154 -14.73 -0.95 8.38
CA GLN A 154 -13.85 -1.88 7.67
C GLN A 154 -13.21 -1.15 6.48
N LEU A 155 -12.00 -0.63 6.65
CA LEU A 155 -11.27 0.12 5.61
C LEU A 155 -11.02 -0.71 4.35
N ILE A 156 -10.72 -1.99 4.52
CA ILE A 156 -10.40 -2.89 3.42
C ILE A 156 -11.62 -3.19 2.56
N SER A 157 -12.81 -3.29 3.16
CA SER A 157 -14.06 -3.49 2.39
C SER A 157 -14.42 -2.26 1.55
N GLN A 158 -13.97 -1.08 1.95
CA GLN A 158 -14.18 0.17 1.24
C GLN A 158 -13.04 0.49 0.24
N ALA A 159 -11.96 -0.29 0.27
CA ALA A 159 -10.86 -0.14 -0.68
C ALA A 159 -11.36 -0.37 -2.12
N LYS A 160 -11.21 0.64 -2.95
CA LYS A 160 -11.59 0.57 -4.37
C LYS A 160 -10.45 -0.06 -5.17
N GLU A 161 -10.72 -1.17 -5.83
CA GLU A 161 -9.80 -1.77 -6.80
C GLU A 161 -9.75 -0.89 -8.05
N ILE A 162 -8.54 -0.52 -8.46
CA ILE A 162 -8.30 0.27 -9.68
C ILE A 162 -7.64 -0.64 -10.71
N LYS A 163 -8.25 -0.69 -11.89
CA LYS A 163 -7.62 -1.36 -13.03
C LYS A 163 -6.58 -0.43 -13.64
N ILE A 164 -5.45 -1.01 -14.03
CA ILE A 164 -4.30 -0.28 -14.63
C ILE A 164 -4.76 0.50 -15.87
N GLU A 165 -5.73 -0.03 -16.63
CA GLU A 165 -6.31 0.61 -17.80
C GLU A 165 -7.00 1.95 -17.47
N ASP A 166 -7.59 2.06 -16.27
CA ASP A 166 -8.24 3.31 -15.81
C ASP A 166 -7.23 4.41 -15.47
N LEU A 167 -6.00 4.03 -15.11
CA LEU A 167 -4.91 4.97 -14.81
C LEU A 167 -4.22 5.47 -16.09
N LEU A 168 -4.09 4.63 -17.09
CA LEU A 168 -3.38 4.93 -18.33
C LEU A 168 -4.23 5.70 -19.36
N GLY A 169 -5.58 5.71 -19.23
CA GLY A 169 -6.52 6.19 -20.24
C GLY A 169 -7.13 7.57 -20.02
N ARG A 170 -7.01 8.19 -18.86
CA ARG A 170 -7.59 9.52 -18.62
C ARG A 170 -6.54 10.63 -18.79
N LYS A 171 -6.52 11.23 -20.00
CA LYS A 171 -6.15 12.64 -20.10
C LYS A 171 -7.04 13.41 -19.10
N PRO A 172 -6.46 14.29 -18.25
CA PRO A 172 -7.29 15.16 -17.41
C PRO A 172 -8.26 15.88 -18.35
N ILE A 173 -9.56 15.74 -18.10
CA ILE A 173 -10.54 16.58 -18.76
C ILE A 173 -10.32 17.97 -18.15
N GLU A 174 -9.54 18.81 -18.83
CA GLU A 174 -9.50 20.22 -18.57
C GLU A 174 -10.89 20.75 -18.91
N PHE A 175 -11.72 20.88 -17.88
CA PHE A 175 -12.95 21.64 -18.00
C PHE A 175 -12.56 23.09 -18.23
N ASP A 176 -12.77 23.56 -19.46
CA ASP A 176 -12.62 25.00 -19.74
C ASP A 176 -13.66 25.74 -18.88
N ARG A 177 -13.14 26.41 -17.83
CA ARG A 177 -13.96 27.19 -16.90
C ARG A 177 -14.83 28.23 -17.61
N LYS A 178 -14.41 28.67 -18.81
CA LYS A 178 -15.18 29.63 -19.62
C LYS A 178 -16.42 28.99 -20.22
N GLU A 179 -16.33 27.79 -20.80
CA GLU A 179 -17.49 27.10 -21.36
C GLU A 179 -18.54 26.79 -20.30
N ILE A 180 -18.12 26.36 -19.09
CA ILE A 180 -19.05 26.11 -17.98
C ILE A 180 -19.70 27.41 -17.51
N HIS A 181 -18.95 28.51 -17.44
CA HIS A 181 -19.47 29.82 -17.02
C HIS A 181 -20.51 30.35 -17.99
N ASP A 182 -20.26 30.23 -19.29
CA ASP A 182 -21.19 30.65 -20.35
C ASP A 182 -22.44 29.77 -20.40
N LEU A 183 -22.29 28.48 -20.12
CA LEU A 183 -23.44 27.54 -20.04
C LEU A 183 -24.34 27.83 -18.84
N ILE A 184 -23.76 28.16 -17.68
CA ILE A 184 -24.48 28.54 -16.46
C ILE A 184 -25.20 29.90 -16.68
N LEU A 185 -24.54 30.89 -17.31
CA LEU A 185 -25.14 32.17 -17.60
C LEU A 185 -26.29 32.04 -18.59
N SER A 186 -26.22 31.15 -19.58
CA SER A 186 -27.32 30.90 -20.53
C SER A 186 -28.52 30.23 -19.87
N LEU A 187 -28.32 29.43 -18.81
CA LEU A 187 -29.40 28.75 -18.06
C LEU A 187 -30.15 29.67 -17.07
N ILE A 188 -29.49 30.78 -16.65
CA ILE A 188 -30.07 31.76 -15.70
C ILE A 188 -30.91 32.84 -16.45
N HIS A 189 -30.79 32.93 -17.77
CA HIS A 189 -31.47 33.94 -18.60
C HIS A 189 -32.75 33.43 -19.29
N ILE A 190 -33.34 32.31 -18.83
CA ILE A 190 -34.68 31.86 -19.27
C ILE A 190 -35.72 32.17 -18.21
#